data_952511e298b8f8ae39c65883285e2658
#
_entry.id   952511e298b8f8ae39c65883285e2658
#
_cell.length_a   1.000
_cell.length_b   1.000
_cell.length_c   1.000
_cell.angle_alpha   90.00
_cell.angle_beta   90.00
_cell.angle_gamma   90.00
#
_symmetry.space_group_name_H-M   'P 1'
#
loop_
_entity.id
_entity.type
_entity.pdbx_description
1 polymer ?
#
loop_
_entity_poly.entity_id
_entity_poly.type
_entity_poly.pdbx_seq_one_letter_code
_entity_poly.pdbx_strand_id
1 'polypeptide(L)'
;MGRSYGDNAQNGGGLVIDMSALNRIHSIDADNALVDLDAGVNLDQLMRAALPLGLWVPVLPGTRQVTVGGAIACDIHGKNHHSAGSFGNHVRAMDLLTADGEVRTLTPTGPDAELFWATVGGNGLTGIILRATIAMTPTETAYFIADGDVTAGLDETIAFHSDGTEDNYTYSSAWFDAMSAPPKLGRAVISRGSLATLDQLPVKLQKDPLKFDAPQYFTAPDIFFFEKGDLLCLWLIIVHDRLLPAPHRSPEDFSKDRDCGSLGGPDAVPPKVRMGAPAGRTSWVE
;
A
#
# COMPACT_ATOMS: atom_id res chain seq x y z
N MET A 1 -14.56 -2.48 -10.79
CA MET A 1 -14.56 -2.05 -9.36
C MET A 1 -14.72 -0.53 -9.21
N GLY A 2 -14.41 0.30 -10.22
CA GLY A 2 -14.64 1.75 -10.19
C GLY A 2 -13.84 2.46 -9.10
N ARG A 3 -12.53 2.19 -8.99
CA ARG A 3 -11.67 2.75 -7.95
C ARG A 3 -10.69 3.81 -8.48
N SER A 4 -10.81 4.20 -9.74
CA SER A 4 -10.03 5.30 -10.30
C SER A 4 -10.58 6.65 -9.81
N TYR A 5 -9.69 7.61 -9.61
CA TYR A 5 -10.07 9.00 -9.39
C TYR A 5 -10.51 9.65 -10.70
N GLY A 6 -11.41 10.61 -10.63
CA GLY A 6 -11.93 11.29 -11.79
C GLY A 6 -12.85 10.40 -12.63
N ASP A 7 -12.89 10.64 -13.92
CA ASP A 7 -13.85 10.06 -14.88
C ASP A 7 -13.24 9.00 -15.84
N ASN A 8 -11.94 8.71 -15.74
CA ASN A 8 -11.24 7.81 -16.64
C ASN A 8 -11.75 6.34 -16.61
N ALA A 9 -12.48 5.95 -15.57
CA ALA A 9 -13.14 4.63 -15.48
C ALA A 9 -14.62 4.67 -15.91
N GLN A 10 -15.12 5.81 -16.38
CA GLN A 10 -16.50 5.98 -16.82
C GLN A 10 -16.61 5.85 -18.34
N ASN A 11 -17.76 5.39 -18.82
CA ASN A 11 -18.08 5.32 -20.23
C ASN A 11 -19.52 5.77 -20.44
N GLY A 12 -19.73 7.09 -20.61
CA GLY A 12 -21.04 7.70 -20.74
C GLY A 12 -21.77 7.22 -21.99
N GLY A 13 -22.84 6.45 -21.81
CA GLY A 13 -23.66 5.90 -22.90
C GLY A 13 -23.02 4.74 -23.67
N GLY A 14 -21.84 4.27 -23.28
CA GLY A 14 -21.16 3.14 -23.90
C GLY A 14 -21.37 1.81 -23.16
N LEU A 15 -20.73 0.76 -23.66
CA LEU A 15 -20.72 -0.57 -23.05
C LEU A 15 -19.59 -0.65 -22.01
N VAL A 16 -19.91 -1.10 -20.80
CA VAL A 16 -18.94 -1.43 -19.75
C VAL A 16 -18.90 -2.94 -19.56
N ILE A 17 -17.70 -3.52 -19.64
CA ILE A 17 -17.47 -4.96 -19.39
C ILE A 17 -17.04 -5.11 -17.94
N ASP A 18 -17.88 -5.71 -17.10
CA ASP A 18 -17.55 -6.00 -15.70
C ASP A 18 -16.77 -7.31 -15.60
N MET A 19 -15.48 -7.21 -15.28
CA MET A 19 -14.57 -8.33 -15.12
C MET A 19 -14.54 -8.89 -13.69
N SER A 20 -15.31 -8.32 -12.75
CA SER A 20 -15.24 -8.70 -11.33
C SER A 20 -15.71 -10.13 -11.04
N ALA A 21 -16.48 -10.73 -11.95
CA ALA A 21 -16.89 -12.13 -11.86
C ALA A 21 -15.78 -13.12 -12.27
N LEU A 22 -14.76 -12.67 -13.00
CA LEU A 22 -13.59 -13.47 -13.36
C LEU A 22 -12.54 -13.35 -12.21
N ASN A 23 -12.77 -14.08 -11.11
CA ASN A 23 -12.11 -13.83 -9.83
C ASN A 23 -11.53 -15.09 -9.16
N ARG A 24 -11.11 -16.06 -9.96
CA ARG A 24 -10.51 -17.30 -9.48
C ARG A 24 -9.00 -17.13 -9.28
N ILE A 25 -8.47 -17.62 -8.15
CA ILE A 25 -7.05 -17.89 -7.95
C ILE A 25 -6.80 -19.33 -8.40
N HIS A 26 -5.97 -19.51 -9.42
CA HIS A 26 -5.73 -20.83 -10.03
C HIS A 26 -4.67 -21.60 -9.29
N SER A 27 -3.56 -20.95 -8.93
CA SER A 27 -2.49 -21.57 -8.16
C SER A 27 -1.71 -20.52 -7.36
N ILE A 28 -1.16 -20.97 -6.23
CA ILE A 28 -0.19 -20.23 -5.42
C ILE A 28 1.02 -21.16 -5.26
N ASP A 29 2.14 -20.72 -5.83
CA ASP A 29 3.44 -21.37 -5.69
C ASP A 29 4.24 -20.60 -4.64
N ALA A 30 4.22 -21.10 -3.40
CA ALA A 30 4.88 -20.46 -2.28
C ALA A 30 6.42 -20.54 -2.40
N ASP A 31 6.95 -21.59 -3.00
CA ASP A 31 8.40 -21.80 -3.14
C ASP A 31 9.04 -20.79 -4.10
N ASN A 32 8.33 -20.48 -5.20
CA ASN A 32 8.77 -19.51 -6.20
C ASN A 32 8.16 -18.12 -5.99
N ALA A 33 7.31 -17.96 -4.96
CA ALA A 33 6.57 -16.73 -4.67
C ALA A 33 5.76 -16.22 -5.87
N LEU A 34 5.02 -17.11 -6.53
CA LEU A 34 4.21 -16.80 -7.70
C LEU A 34 2.73 -17.12 -7.45
N VAL A 35 1.85 -16.25 -7.94
CA VAL A 35 0.41 -16.49 -7.93
C VAL A 35 -0.14 -16.31 -9.33
N ASP A 36 -0.91 -17.29 -9.78
CA ASP A 36 -1.62 -17.28 -11.04
C ASP A 36 -3.13 -17.12 -10.77
N LEU A 37 -3.74 -16.12 -11.39
CA LEU A 37 -5.09 -15.69 -11.04
C LEU A 37 -5.80 -14.95 -12.18
N ASP A 38 -7.14 -14.92 -12.11
CA ASP A 38 -7.97 -14.11 -12.98
C ASP A 38 -7.83 -12.60 -12.71
N ALA A 39 -7.97 -11.80 -13.73
CA ALA A 39 -7.80 -10.34 -13.64
C ALA A 39 -8.82 -9.64 -12.75
N GLY A 40 -9.98 -10.23 -12.48
CA GLY A 40 -11.01 -9.70 -11.60
C GLY A 40 -10.80 -10.02 -10.11
N VAL A 41 -9.80 -10.82 -9.75
CA VAL A 41 -9.39 -11.00 -8.34
C VAL A 41 -8.96 -9.65 -7.79
N ASN A 42 -9.50 -9.24 -6.63
CA ASN A 42 -9.05 -8.03 -5.97
C ASN A 42 -7.89 -8.31 -5.00
N LEU A 43 -7.14 -7.27 -4.63
CA LEU A 43 -5.97 -7.43 -3.78
C LEU A 43 -6.32 -7.92 -2.36
N ASP A 44 -7.54 -7.65 -1.84
CA ASP A 44 -7.97 -8.21 -0.55
C ASP A 44 -8.13 -9.74 -0.63
N GLN A 45 -8.72 -10.25 -1.73
CA GLN A 45 -8.85 -11.69 -1.95
C GLN A 45 -7.46 -12.34 -2.11
N LEU A 46 -6.58 -11.72 -2.90
CA LEU A 46 -5.21 -12.18 -3.10
C LEU A 46 -4.45 -12.24 -1.77
N MET A 47 -4.50 -11.18 -0.97
CA MET A 47 -3.84 -11.11 0.34
C MET A 47 -4.32 -12.20 1.28
N ARG A 48 -5.65 -12.40 1.37
CA ARG A 48 -6.23 -13.44 2.24
C ARG A 48 -5.84 -14.85 1.83
N ALA A 49 -5.65 -15.10 0.54
CA ALA A 49 -5.25 -16.41 0.03
C ALA A 49 -3.74 -16.65 0.17
N ALA A 50 -2.91 -15.64 -0.08
CA ALA A 50 -1.47 -15.79 -0.18
C ALA A 50 -0.75 -15.60 1.17
N LEU A 51 -1.25 -14.73 2.05
CA LEU A 51 -0.59 -14.42 3.31
C LEU A 51 -0.44 -15.63 4.25
N PRO A 52 -1.42 -16.54 4.39
CA PRO A 52 -1.24 -17.78 5.17
C PRO A 52 -0.10 -18.68 4.67
N LEU A 53 0.34 -18.47 3.43
CA LEU A 53 1.46 -19.17 2.81
C LEU A 53 2.78 -18.36 2.85
N GLY A 54 2.82 -17.28 3.64
CA GLY A 54 4.00 -16.43 3.78
C GLY A 54 4.26 -15.50 2.58
N LEU A 55 3.22 -15.14 1.83
CA LEU A 55 3.34 -14.28 0.65
C LEU A 55 2.53 -12.99 0.82
N TRP A 56 3.18 -11.86 0.57
CA TRP A 56 2.60 -10.53 0.60
C TRP A 56 2.49 -9.94 -0.80
N VAL A 57 1.49 -9.09 -1.04
CA VAL A 57 1.38 -8.37 -2.32
C VAL A 57 2.56 -7.43 -2.52
N PRO A 58 3.17 -7.40 -3.71
CA PRO A 58 4.40 -6.63 -3.93
C PRO A 58 4.17 -5.11 -3.89
N VAL A 59 3.01 -4.66 -4.35
CA VAL A 59 2.60 -3.25 -4.37
C VAL A 59 1.16 -3.17 -3.88
N LEU A 60 0.90 -2.35 -2.86
CA LEU A 60 -0.42 -2.12 -2.30
C LEU A 60 -0.75 -0.63 -2.35
N PRO A 61 -1.75 -0.22 -3.15
CA PRO A 61 -2.21 1.17 -3.23
C PRO A 61 -3.00 1.59 -1.98
N GLY A 62 -3.57 2.79 -1.97
CA GLY A 62 -4.37 3.31 -0.86
C GLY A 62 -5.54 2.40 -0.46
N THR A 63 -6.11 1.64 -1.39
CA THR A 63 -7.16 0.66 -1.12
C THR A 63 -6.80 -0.72 -1.68
N ARG A 64 -7.11 -1.78 -0.93
CA ARG A 64 -6.97 -3.17 -1.38
C ARG A 64 -8.15 -3.67 -2.23
N GLN A 65 -9.17 -2.83 -2.44
CA GLN A 65 -10.38 -3.16 -3.20
C GLN A 65 -10.23 -2.87 -4.71
N VAL A 66 -9.02 -2.94 -5.24
CA VAL A 66 -8.73 -2.86 -6.68
C VAL A 66 -8.51 -4.25 -7.25
N THR A 67 -8.94 -4.48 -8.49
CA THR A 67 -8.71 -5.76 -9.19
C THR A 67 -7.30 -5.81 -9.75
N VAL A 68 -6.75 -7.03 -9.90
CA VAL A 68 -5.41 -7.23 -10.49
C VAL A 68 -5.35 -6.69 -11.92
N GLY A 69 -6.37 -6.93 -12.74
CA GLY A 69 -6.43 -6.36 -14.09
C GLY A 69 -6.42 -4.84 -14.10
N GLY A 70 -7.16 -4.20 -13.18
CA GLY A 70 -7.13 -2.75 -13.00
C GLY A 70 -5.79 -2.24 -12.47
N ALA A 71 -5.16 -2.99 -11.56
CA ALA A 71 -3.84 -2.69 -11.03
C ALA A 71 -2.76 -2.68 -12.13
N ILE A 72 -2.82 -3.65 -13.05
CA ILE A 72 -1.94 -3.72 -14.22
C ILE A 72 -2.26 -2.59 -15.21
N ALA A 73 -3.54 -2.42 -15.56
CA ALA A 73 -3.95 -1.45 -16.56
C ALA A 73 -3.66 0.01 -16.17
N CYS A 74 -3.65 0.31 -14.87
CA CYS A 74 -3.28 1.63 -14.34
C CYS A 74 -1.82 1.70 -13.86
N ASP A 75 -1.08 0.61 -13.93
CA ASP A 75 0.27 0.46 -13.38
C ASP A 75 0.38 1.11 -12.00
N ILE A 76 -0.47 0.65 -11.09
CA ILE A 76 -0.61 1.28 -9.77
C ILE A 76 0.71 1.31 -9.01
N HIS A 77 0.92 2.37 -8.25
CA HIS A 77 1.99 2.47 -7.26
C HIS A 77 1.46 2.22 -5.84
N GLY A 78 2.36 1.98 -4.93
CA GLY A 78 2.09 1.83 -3.50
C GLY A 78 2.94 2.77 -2.65
N LYS A 79 2.78 2.67 -1.34
CA LYS A 79 3.61 3.41 -0.39
C LYS A 79 5.06 2.92 -0.33
N ASN A 80 5.38 1.89 -1.09
CA ASN A 80 6.70 1.30 -1.27
C ASN A 80 7.27 1.58 -2.68
N HIS A 81 6.80 2.60 -3.38
CA HIS A 81 7.22 2.87 -4.75
C HIS A 81 8.73 3.09 -4.90
N HIS A 82 9.36 3.77 -3.93
CA HIS A 82 10.80 4.03 -3.91
C HIS A 82 11.64 2.74 -3.83
N SER A 83 11.10 1.65 -3.28
CA SER A 83 11.79 0.36 -3.12
C SER A 83 11.31 -0.72 -4.09
N ALA A 84 10.00 -0.77 -4.39
CA ALA A 84 9.39 -1.84 -5.19
C ALA A 84 8.99 -1.42 -6.61
N GLY A 85 8.98 -0.14 -6.93
CA GLY A 85 8.46 0.37 -8.19
C GLY A 85 6.94 0.25 -8.29
N SER A 86 6.42 0.13 -9.52
CA SER A 86 4.99 -0.02 -9.80
C SER A 86 4.58 -1.48 -9.92
N PHE A 87 3.27 -1.72 -10.01
CA PHE A 87 2.70 -3.07 -10.03
C PHE A 87 3.15 -3.90 -11.24
N GLY A 88 3.32 -3.25 -12.40
CA GLY A 88 3.77 -3.91 -13.64
C GLY A 88 5.15 -4.57 -13.53
N ASN A 89 6.04 -4.08 -12.67
CA ASN A 89 7.35 -4.68 -12.41
C ASN A 89 7.26 -6.10 -11.83
N HIS A 90 6.12 -6.44 -11.23
CA HIS A 90 5.88 -7.71 -10.57
C HIS A 90 5.01 -8.67 -11.39
N VAL A 91 4.54 -8.27 -12.57
CA VAL A 91 3.80 -9.13 -13.49
C VAL A 91 4.77 -9.98 -14.30
N ARG A 92 4.64 -11.30 -14.23
CA ARG A 92 5.49 -12.25 -14.95
C ARG A 92 4.89 -12.69 -16.27
N ALA A 93 3.57 -12.77 -16.34
CA ALA A 93 2.82 -13.07 -17.56
C ALA A 93 1.41 -12.50 -17.42
N MET A 94 0.75 -12.27 -18.56
CA MET A 94 -0.68 -11.97 -18.60
C MET A 94 -1.31 -12.52 -19.89
N ASP A 95 -2.57 -12.95 -19.80
CA ASP A 95 -3.39 -13.29 -20.96
C ASP A 95 -4.25 -12.08 -21.33
N LEU A 96 -4.05 -11.56 -22.52
CA LEU A 96 -4.72 -10.39 -23.08
C LEU A 96 -5.67 -10.81 -24.22
N LEU A 97 -6.95 -10.52 -24.08
CA LEU A 97 -7.91 -10.59 -25.18
C LEU A 97 -7.81 -9.31 -26.00
N THR A 98 -7.35 -9.41 -27.22
CA THR A 98 -7.16 -8.30 -28.15
C THR A 98 -8.42 -8.06 -29.02
N ALA A 99 -8.48 -6.91 -29.71
CA ALA A 99 -9.66 -6.49 -30.48
C ALA A 99 -9.99 -7.41 -31.66
N ASP A 100 -9.05 -8.22 -32.14
CA ASP A 100 -9.25 -9.27 -33.16
C ASP A 100 -9.94 -10.53 -32.59
N GLY A 101 -10.18 -10.58 -31.28
CA GLY A 101 -10.81 -11.71 -30.59
C GLY A 101 -9.82 -12.82 -30.21
N GLU A 102 -8.53 -12.62 -30.40
CA GLU A 102 -7.49 -13.58 -30.01
C GLU A 102 -7.05 -13.35 -28.55
N VAL A 103 -6.73 -14.44 -27.87
CA VAL A 103 -6.08 -14.37 -26.54
C VAL A 103 -4.59 -14.59 -26.72
N ARG A 104 -3.82 -13.62 -26.29
CA ARG A 104 -2.34 -13.65 -26.36
C ARG A 104 -1.74 -13.72 -24.97
N THR A 105 -0.84 -14.67 -24.75
CA THR A 105 -0.05 -14.74 -23.51
C THR A 105 1.19 -13.85 -23.67
N LEU A 106 1.25 -12.78 -22.91
CA LEU A 106 2.30 -11.78 -22.94
C LEU A 106 3.24 -11.94 -21.75
N THR A 107 4.54 -11.71 -22.01
CA THR A 107 5.57 -11.67 -20.96
C THR A 107 6.45 -10.44 -21.13
N PRO A 108 7.11 -9.95 -20.06
CA PRO A 108 7.88 -8.70 -20.11
C PRO A 108 9.11 -8.75 -21.04
N THR A 109 9.58 -9.95 -21.42
CA THR A 109 10.77 -10.16 -22.26
C THR A 109 10.51 -11.07 -23.44
N GLY A 110 9.26 -11.48 -23.68
CA GLY A 110 8.87 -12.37 -24.79
C GLY A 110 8.79 -11.65 -26.13
N PRO A 111 8.35 -12.36 -27.19
CA PRO A 111 8.18 -11.80 -28.54
C PRO A 111 7.25 -10.59 -28.57
N ASP A 112 6.21 -10.59 -27.72
CA ASP A 112 5.20 -9.53 -27.61
C ASP A 112 5.47 -8.60 -26.40
N ALA A 113 6.73 -8.44 -25.98
CA ALA A 113 7.11 -7.60 -24.85
C ALA A 113 6.68 -6.14 -25.02
N GLU A 114 6.68 -5.62 -26.25
CA GLU A 114 6.20 -4.27 -26.54
C GLU A 114 4.70 -4.15 -26.18
N LEU A 115 3.89 -5.13 -26.59
CA LEU A 115 2.47 -5.16 -26.25
C LEU A 115 2.24 -5.36 -24.74
N PHE A 116 3.08 -6.18 -24.07
CA PHE A 116 3.04 -6.33 -22.61
C PHE A 116 3.21 -4.97 -21.93
N TRP A 117 4.27 -4.24 -22.26
CA TRP A 117 4.54 -2.94 -21.63
C TRP A 117 3.58 -1.83 -22.07
N ALA A 118 3.00 -1.91 -23.27
CA ALA A 118 1.92 -1.03 -23.69
C ALA A 118 0.61 -1.31 -22.93
N THR A 119 0.42 -2.53 -22.41
CA THR A 119 -0.75 -2.92 -21.62
C THR A 119 -0.61 -2.49 -20.17
N VAL A 120 0.60 -2.56 -19.60
CA VAL A 120 0.92 -2.02 -18.29
C VAL A 120 0.79 -0.49 -18.31
N GLY A 121 -0.13 0.07 -17.53
CA GLY A 121 -0.44 1.50 -17.57
C GLY A 121 -1.24 1.94 -18.81
N GLY A 122 -1.66 1.02 -19.69
CA GLY A 122 -2.38 1.31 -20.92
C GLY A 122 -3.86 1.59 -20.76
N ASN A 123 -4.38 1.67 -19.53
CA ASN A 123 -5.79 1.95 -19.19
C ASN A 123 -6.83 1.10 -19.96
N GLY A 124 -6.45 -0.13 -20.33
CA GLY A 124 -7.32 -1.06 -21.06
C GLY A 124 -7.44 -0.77 -22.56
N LEU A 125 -6.63 0.12 -23.13
CA LEU A 125 -6.70 0.49 -24.56
C LEU A 125 -6.13 -0.59 -25.48
N THR A 126 -5.30 -1.50 -24.99
CA THR A 126 -4.68 -2.59 -25.74
C THR A 126 -5.56 -3.84 -25.82
N GLY A 127 -6.50 -4.00 -24.90
CA GLY A 127 -7.37 -5.16 -24.79
C GLY A 127 -7.85 -5.40 -23.37
N ILE A 128 -8.42 -6.59 -23.15
CA ILE A 128 -8.98 -7.01 -21.86
C ILE A 128 -8.03 -8.03 -21.23
N ILE A 129 -7.46 -7.71 -20.07
CA ILE A 129 -6.64 -8.64 -19.30
C ILE A 129 -7.58 -9.69 -18.68
N LEU A 130 -7.36 -10.96 -18.99
CA LEU A 130 -8.15 -12.08 -18.49
C LEU A 130 -7.51 -12.73 -17.27
N ARG A 131 -6.20 -12.92 -17.30
CA ARG A 131 -5.42 -13.69 -16.32
C ARG A 131 -4.03 -13.06 -16.16
N ALA A 132 -3.41 -13.23 -15.02
CA ALA A 132 -2.05 -12.78 -14.78
C ALA A 132 -1.30 -13.71 -13.81
N THR A 133 0.01 -13.77 -13.98
CA THR A 133 0.94 -14.37 -13.02
C THR A 133 1.71 -13.26 -12.33
N ILE A 134 1.58 -13.16 -11.00
CA ILE A 134 2.17 -12.11 -10.19
C ILE A 134 3.28 -12.68 -9.32
N ALA A 135 4.44 -12.02 -9.29
CA ALA A 135 5.48 -12.29 -8.31
C ALA A 135 5.13 -11.61 -6.99
N MET A 136 5.04 -12.42 -5.94
CA MET A 136 4.72 -11.97 -4.60
C MET A 136 5.99 -11.68 -3.79
N THR A 137 5.85 -10.97 -2.68
CA THR A 137 6.94 -10.72 -1.74
C THR A 137 6.86 -11.73 -0.60
N PRO A 138 7.90 -12.55 -0.34
CA PRO A 138 7.94 -13.41 0.82
C PRO A 138 7.88 -12.59 2.12
N THR A 139 7.13 -13.09 3.11
CA THR A 139 7.02 -12.47 4.44
C THR A 139 6.92 -13.52 5.53
N GLU A 140 7.51 -13.23 6.68
CA GLU A 140 7.39 -14.07 7.88
C GLU A 140 6.15 -13.72 8.70
N THR A 141 5.64 -12.50 8.55
CA THR A 141 4.55 -11.99 9.39
C THR A 141 3.55 -11.12 8.61
N ALA A 142 2.37 -10.95 9.18
CA ALA A 142 1.33 -10.04 8.71
C ALA A 142 1.42 -8.64 9.36
N TYR A 143 2.55 -8.30 9.97
CA TYR A 143 2.71 -7.08 10.77
C TYR A 143 3.76 -6.16 10.18
N PHE A 144 3.59 -4.85 10.44
CA PHE A 144 4.57 -3.83 10.14
C PHE A 144 5.15 -3.26 11.41
N ILE A 145 6.45 -3.01 11.42
CA ILE A 145 7.07 -2.08 12.36
C ILE A 145 7.09 -0.73 11.67
N ALA A 146 6.50 0.26 12.33
CA ALA A 146 6.35 1.59 11.75
C ALA A 146 6.73 2.67 12.75
N ASP A 147 7.46 3.66 12.27
CA ASP A 147 7.77 4.90 12.95
C ASP A 147 6.81 6.00 12.50
N GLY A 148 6.47 6.90 13.39
CA GLY A 148 5.59 8.03 13.11
C GLY A 148 6.22 9.33 13.54
N ASP A 149 6.28 10.29 12.61
CA ASP A 149 6.86 11.62 12.80
C ASP A 149 5.84 12.71 12.45
N VAL A 150 6.07 13.91 12.96
CA VAL A 150 5.24 15.08 12.67
C VAL A 150 6.15 16.24 12.30
N THR A 151 5.84 16.93 11.20
CA THR A 151 6.55 18.11 10.75
C THR A 151 5.66 19.36 10.88
N ALA A 152 6.26 20.50 11.12
CA ALA A 152 5.54 21.74 11.40
C ALA A 152 5.17 22.55 10.16
N GLY A 153 5.81 22.27 9.00
CA GLY A 153 5.60 22.99 7.75
C GLY A 153 6.28 22.31 6.57
N LEU A 154 6.11 22.91 5.38
CA LEU A 154 6.55 22.34 4.11
C LEU A 154 8.06 22.09 4.04
N ASP A 155 8.86 23.07 4.47
CA ASP A 155 10.32 22.98 4.38
C ASP A 155 10.85 21.82 5.24
N GLU A 156 10.30 21.65 6.44
CA GLU A 156 10.65 20.55 7.32
C GLU A 156 10.21 19.20 6.72
N THR A 157 9.03 19.13 6.11
CA THR A 157 8.54 17.91 5.44
C THR A 157 9.44 17.53 4.26
N ILE A 158 9.84 18.52 3.45
CA ILE A 158 10.77 18.27 2.33
C ILE A 158 12.14 17.81 2.86
N ALA A 159 12.67 18.48 3.87
CA ALA A 159 13.95 18.12 4.47
C ALA A 159 13.92 16.69 5.03
N PHE A 160 12.83 16.33 5.70
CA PHE A 160 12.62 15.01 6.27
C PHE A 160 12.66 13.89 5.21
N HIS A 161 11.99 14.10 4.05
CA HIS A 161 12.01 13.12 2.96
C HIS A 161 13.27 13.18 2.08
N SER A 162 14.16 14.16 2.29
CA SER A 162 15.38 14.36 1.50
C SER A 162 16.65 14.04 2.27
N ASP A 163 16.56 13.59 3.53
CA ASP A 163 17.72 13.33 4.41
C ASP A 163 18.42 11.98 4.16
N GLY A 164 17.87 11.17 3.24
CA GLY A 164 18.37 9.84 2.89
C GLY A 164 17.94 8.72 3.84
N THR A 165 17.16 9.02 4.87
CA THR A 165 16.68 7.99 5.82
C THR A 165 15.51 7.15 5.27
N GLU A 166 14.88 7.58 4.17
CA GLU A 166 13.82 6.81 3.49
C GLU A 166 14.28 5.41 3.07
N ASP A 167 15.55 5.26 2.70
CA ASP A 167 16.13 3.98 2.28
C ASP A 167 16.14 2.91 3.38
N ASN A 168 15.95 3.31 4.64
CA ASN A 168 15.85 2.39 5.77
C ASN A 168 14.46 1.74 5.89
N TYR A 169 13.48 2.20 5.11
CA TYR A 169 12.10 1.75 5.19
C TYR A 169 11.61 1.25 3.84
N THR A 170 10.84 0.16 3.87
CA THR A 170 10.20 -0.37 2.67
C THR A 170 8.98 0.46 2.26
N TYR A 171 8.28 1.03 3.23
CA TYR A 171 7.06 1.81 3.03
C TYR A 171 7.20 3.18 3.68
N SER A 172 6.77 4.21 2.96
CA SER A 172 6.70 5.58 3.44
C SER A 172 5.43 6.26 2.97
N SER A 173 4.84 7.09 3.83
CA SER A 173 3.63 7.82 3.50
C SER A 173 3.51 9.04 4.39
N ALA A 174 3.10 10.15 3.80
CA ALA A 174 2.85 11.39 4.51
C ALA A 174 1.42 11.90 4.25
N TRP A 175 0.78 12.36 5.31
CA TRP A 175 -0.40 13.20 5.24
C TRP A 175 0.01 14.63 5.50
N PHE A 176 -0.19 15.52 4.53
CA PHE A 176 0.22 16.90 4.68
C PHE A 176 -0.96 17.88 4.51
N ASP A 177 -0.88 18.97 5.22
CA ASP A 177 -1.86 20.05 5.17
C ASP A 177 -1.59 20.95 3.95
N ALA A 178 -2.43 20.83 2.92
CA ALA A 178 -2.36 21.63 1.70
C ALA A 178 -3.30 22.85 1.75
N MET A 179 -4.07 23.04 2.82
CA MET A 179 -5.13 24.05 2.91
C MET A 179 -4.76 25.26 3.76
N SER A 180 -3.86 25.09 4.72
CA SER A 180 -3.44 26.18 5.60
C SER A 180 -2.50 27.18 4.90
N ALA A 181 -2.53 28.42 5.35
CA ALA A 181 -1.51 29.40 4.96
C ALA A 181 -0.16 29.12 5.68
N PRO A 182 0.97 29.61 5.13
CA PRO A 182 2.23 29.58 5.85
C PRO A 182 2.13 30.22 7.24
N PRO A 183 2.84 29.72 8.26
CA PRO A 183 3.86 28.67 8.22
C PRO A 183 3.33 27.24 8.30
N LYS A 184 2.04 27.03 8.44
CA LYS A 184 1.42 25.70 8.64
C LYS A 184 1.24 24.90 7.34
N LEU A 185 1.29 25.56 6.18
CA LEU A 185 1.24 24.86 4.89
C LEU A 185 2.31 23.79 4.82
N GLY A 186 1.91 22.56 4.45
CA GLY A 186 2.81 21.44 4.28
C GLY A 186 3.25 20.74 5.57
N ARG A 187 2.72 21.16 6.75
CA ARG A 187 2.90 20.33 7.96
C ARG A 187 2.33 18.93 7.72
N ALA A 188 3.00 17.89 8.23
CA ALA A 188 2.65 16.54 7.89
C ALA A 188 2.67 15.60 9.08
N VAL A 189 1.89 14.52 8.99
CA VAL A 189 2.04 13.31 9.77
C VAL A 189 2.65 12.26 8.85
N ILE A 190 3.84 11.79 9.18
CA ILE A 190 4.63 10.86 8.37
C ILE A 190 4.62 9.51 9.05
N SER A 191 4.42 8.45 8.27
CA SER A 191 4.52 7.08 8.73
C SER A 191 5.42 6.30 7.79
N ARG A 192 6.49 5.73 8.33
CA ARG A 192 7.45 4.89 7.60
C ARG A 192 7.57 3.55 8.28
N GLY A 193 7.76 2.48 7.52
CA GLY A 193 7.86 1.15 8.13
C GLY A 193 8.24 0.05 7.16
N SER A 194 8.46 -1.14 7.72
CA SER A 194 8.76 -2.35 6.96
C SER A 194 8.00 -3.54 7.53
N LEU A 195 7.84 -4.61 6.75
CA LEU A 195 7.30 -5.87 7.25
C LEU A 195 8.18 -6.38 8.39
N ALA A 196 7.56 -6.76 9.50
CA ALA A 196 8.26 -7.27 10.67
C ALA A 196 8.73 -8.71 10.43
N THR A 197 9.93 -9.03 10.89
CA THR A 197 10.39 -10.42 11.04
C THR A 197 9.77 -11.07 12.27
N LEU A 198 9.81 -12.40 12.35
CA LEU A 198 9.15 -13.14 13.44
C LEU A 198 9.73 -12.79 14.82
N ASP A 199 11.05 -12.60 14.91
CA ASP A 199 11.76 -12.25 16.15
C ASP A 199 11.44 -10.84 16.66
N GLN A 200 11.04 -9.94 15.76
CA GLN A 200 10.63 -8.59 16.11
C GLN A 200 9.21 -8.52 16.72
N LEU A 201 8.43 -9.60 16.62
CA LEU A 201 7.09 -9.62 17.18
C LEU A 201 7.10 -9.93 18.69
N PRO A 202 6.21 -9.31 19.49
CA PRO A 202 5.94 -9.77 20.84
C PRO A 202 5.54 -11.26 20.86
N VAL A 203 5.98 -12.01 21.85
CA VAL A 203 5.76 -13.47 21.99
C VAL A 203 4.29 -13.87 21.78
N LYS A 204 3.35 -13.02 22.19
CA LYS A 204 1.91 -13.25 22.00
C LYS A 204 1.53 -13.34 20.52
N LEU A 205 2.15 -12.54 19.65
CA LEU A 205 1.85 -12.46 18.22
C LEU A 205 2.65 -13.48 17.39
N GLN A 206 3.75 -13.99 17.92
CA GLN A 206 4.54 -15.05 17.27
C GLN A 206 3.79 -16.38 17.15
N LYS A 207 2.70 -16.56 17.90
CA LYS A 207 1.89 -17.79 17.86
C LYS A 207 1.09 -17.95 16.55
N ASP A 208 0.75 -16.82 15.92
CA ASP A 208 -0.03 -16.78 14.69
C ASP A 208 0.40 -15.57 13.85
N PRO A 209 1.66 -15.58 13.37
CA PRO A 209 2.30 -14.39 12.82
C PRO A 209 1.71 -13.96 11.47
N LEU A 210 1.12 -14.87 10.73
CA LEU A 210 0.51 -14.65 9.41
C LEU A 210 -1.00 -14.39 9.48
N LYS A 211 -1.55 -14.28 10.69
CA LYS A 211 -2.98 -14.01 10.87
C LYS A 211 -3.33 -12.63 10.32
N PHE A 212 -4.16 -12.64 9.28
CA PHE A 212 -4.72 -11.43 8.69
C PHE A 212 -6.04 -11.09 9.39
N ASP A 213 -5.97 -10.26 10.41
CA ASP A 213 -7.13 -9.77 11.15
C ASP A 213 -7.24 -8.24 10.95
N ALA A 214 -8.11 -7.84 10.04
CA ALA A 214 -8.39 -6.44 9.76
C ALA A 214 -9.85 -6.12 10.10
N PRO A 215 -10.18 -5.96 11.38
CA PRO A 215 -11.53 -5.60 11.78
C PRO A 215 -11.86 -4.20 11.25
N GLN A 216 -13.02 -4.07 10.62
CA GLN A 216 -13.56 -2.78 10.22
C GLN A 216 -14.30 -2.17 11.41
N TYR A 217 -13.69 -1.17 12.07
CA TYR A 217 -14.29 -0.55 13.24
C TYR A 217 -15.37 0.47 12.93
N PHE A 218 -15.30 1.09 11.75
CA PHE A 218 -16.22 2.14 11.36
C PHE A 218 -16.37 2.20 9.86
N THR A 219 -17.60 2.26 9.37
CA THR A 219 -17.94 2.61 7.99
C THR A 219 -18.60 3.97 8.02
N ALA A 220 -18.01 4.97 7.38
CA ALA A 220 -18.64 6.28 7.28
C ALA A 220 -19.96 6.14 6.49
N PRO A 221 -21.08 6.62 7.02
CA PRO A 221 -22.35 6.57 6.30
C PRO A 221 -22.29 7.46 5.04
N ASP A 222 -22.97 7.04 3.98
CA ASP A 222 -23.01 7.74 2.68
C ASP A 222 -23.84 9.02 2.66
N ILE A 223 -24.10 9.63 3.82
CA ILE A 223 -24.99 10.79 3.97
C ILE A 223 -24.30 12.15 3.74
N PHE A 224 -23.01 12.19 3.46
CA PHE A 224 -22.29 13.44 3.25
C PHE A 224 -22.02 13.68 1.76
N PHE A 225 -22.75 14.64 1.17
CA PHE A 225 -22.58 15.16 -0.18
C PHE A 225 -21.39 16.14 -0.34
N PHE A 226 -20.59 16.32 0.68
CA PHE A 226 -19.36 17.13 0.60
C PHE A 226 -18.19 16.21 0.32
N GLU A 227 -17.21 16.71 -0.41
CA GLU A 227 -15.94 16.03 -0.65
C GLU A 227 -15.37 15.57 0.69
N LYS A 228 -15.60 14.29 0.99
CA LYS A 228 -15.36 13.69 2.31
C LYS A 228 -13.90 13.76 2.72
N GLY A 229 -12.98 13.87 1.75
CA GLY A 229 -11.55 13.96 1.95
C GLY A 229 -11.14 15.20 2.75
N ASP A 230 -11.62 16.37 2.36
CA ASP A 230 -11.16 17.65 2.92
C ASP A 230 -11.58 17.84 4.39
N LEU A 231 -12.82 17.48 4.72
CA LEU A 231 -13.33 17.60 6.09
C LEU A 231 -12.75 16.55 7.04
N LEU A 232 -12.49 15.34 6.54
CA LEU A 232 -11.90 14.27 7.35
C LEU A 232 -10.42 14.51 7.59
N CYS A 233 -9.68 14.99 6.59
CA CYS A 233 -8.29 15.42 6.74
C CYS A 233 -8.19 16.56 7.75
N LEU A 234 -9.04 17.57 7.63
CA LEU A 234 -9.10 18.68 8.57
C LEU A 234 -9.48 18.21 9.98
N TRP A 235 -10.44 17.29 10.11
CA TRP A 235 -10.86 16.73 11.40
C TRP A 235 -9.76 15.87 12.04
N LEU A 236 -9.05 15.04 11.26
CA LEU A 236 -7.91 14.24 11.74
C LEU A 236 -6.76 15.13 12.20
N ILE A 237 -6.44 16.20 11.46
CA ILE A 237 -5.42 17.17 11.84
C ILE A 237 -5.84 17.90 13.14
N ILE A 238 -7.10 18.35 13.25
CA ILE A 238 -7.63 19.02 14.45
C ILE A 238 -7.65 18.07 15.66
N VAL A 239 -8.05 16.81 15.47
CA VAL A 239 -8.07 15.80 16.53
C VAL A 239 -6.65 15.47 16.96
N HIS A 240 -5.71 15.36 16.01
CA HIS A 240 -4.30 15.15 16.33
C HIS A 240 -3.73 16.32 17.14
N ASP A 241 -3.96 17.57 16.72
CA ASP A 241 -3.50 18.77 17.43
C ASP A 241 -4.08 18.88 18.87
N ARG A 242 -5.28 18.33 19.11
CA ARG A 242 -5.95 18.42 20.43
C ARG A 242 -5.72 17.22 21.35
N LEU A 243 -5.56 16.02 20.77
CA LEU A 243 -5.48 14.78 21.55
C LEU A 243 -4.05 14.26 21.73
N LEU A 244 -3.13 14.68 20.88
CA LEU A 244 -1.73 14.32 20.95
C LEU A 244 -0.89 15.61 20.87
N PRO A 245 -0.67 16.30 22.02
CA PRO A 245 0.31 17.37 22.04
C PRO A 245 1.64 16.76 21.57
N ALA A 246 2.18 17.29 20.49
CA ALA A 246 3.45 16.82 19.92
C ALA A 246 4.50 16.80 21.04
N PRO A 247 5.19 15.69 21.27
CA PRO A 247 6.39 15.75 22.06
C PRO A 247 7.35 16.66 21.29
N HIS A 248 7.66 17.83 21.83
CA HIS A 248 8.76 18.66 21.37
C HIS A 248 10.04 17.84 21.56
N ARG A 249 10.43 17.08 20.54
CA ARG A 249 11.77 16.51 20.48
C ARG A 249 12.67 17.55 19.85
N SER A 250 13.65 18.01 20.60
CA SER A 250 14.71 18.84 20.07
C SER A 250 15.61 17.99 19.15
N PRO A 251 16.33 18.63 18.19
CA PRO A 251 17.34 17.91 17.37
C PRO A 251 18.38 17.15 18.19
N GLU A 252 18.58 17.52 19.45
CA GLU A 252 19.51 16.87 20.39
C GLU A 252 18.96 15.55 20.95
N ASP A 253 17.64 15.36 20.95
CA ASP A 253 17.02 14.09 21.38
C ASP A 253 17.20 12.99 20.34
N PHE A 254 17.32 13.36 19.05
CA PHE A 254 17.63 12.42 17.96
C PHE A 254 19.05 11.84 18.02
N SER A 255 19.99 12.53 18.63
CA SER A 255 21.38 12.04 18.77
C SER A 255 21.54 11.02 19.89
N LYS A 256 20.64 11.00 20.86
CA LYS A 256 20.71 10.12 22.04
C LYS A 256 20.14 8.72 21.77
N ASP A 257 19.18 8.59 20.84
CA ASP A 257 18.60 7.29 20.49
C ASP A 257 19.54 6.43 19.62
N ARG A 258 20.64 6.99 19.09
CA ARG A 258 21.67 6.25 18.32
C ARG A 258 22.69 5.50 19.20
N ASP A 259 22.73 5.77 20.49
CA ASP A 259 23.63 5.09 21.45
C ASP A 259 22.91 4.01 22.28
N CYS A 260 22.03 3.24 21.67
CA CYS A 260 21.38 2.11 22.34
C CYS A 260 22.29 0.86 22.37
N GLY A 261 23.50 1.05 22.87
CA GLY A 261 24.47 0.00 23.13
C GLY A 261 25.03 0.10 24.55
N SER A 262 24.19 0.04 25.59
CA SER A 262 24.48 -0.33 26.96
C SER A 262 23.54 0.40 27.94
N LEU A 263 22.45 -0.17 28.31
CA LEU A 263 21.78 0.07 29.59
C LEU A 263 20.98 -1.18 29.98
N GLY A 264 21.66 -2.10 30.62
CA GLY A 264 21.04 -3.10 31.49
C GLY A 264 20.61 -2.42 32.78
N GLY A 265 19.32 -2.18 32.97
CA GLY A 265 18.69 -1.84 34.23
C GLY A 265 17.26 -2.39 34.24
N PRO A 266 16.78 -2.94 35.36
CA PRO A 266 15.51 -3.68 35.41
C PRO A 266 14.24 -2.84 35.21
N ASP A 267 14.34 -1.52 35.00
CA ASP A 267 13.21 -0.59 34.87
C ASP A 267 13.17 0.18 33.55
N ALA A 268 13.91 -0.24 32.53
CA ALA A 268 13.81 0.35 31.19
C ALA A 268 12.49 -0.09 30.56
N VAL A 269 11.49 0.79 30.55
CA VAL A 269 10.31 0.65 29.70
C VAL A 269 10.80 0.58 28.26
N PRO A 270 10.56 -0.53 27.53
CA PRO A 270 11.02 -0.63 26.15
C PRO A 270 10.41 0.52 25.34
N PRO A 271 11.10 1.06 24.34
CA PRO A 271 10.55 2.05 23.44
C PRO A 271 9.20 1.53 22.97
N LYS A 272 8.18 2.36 23.00
CA LYS A 272 6.82 1.98 22.56
C LYS A 272 6.90 1.65 21.08
N VAL A 273 7.15 0.38 20.78
CA VAL A 273 6.93 -0.18 19.46
C VAL A 273 5.45 0.03 19.20
N ARG A 274 5.11 1.08 18.46
CA ARG A 274 3.77 1.22 17.90
C ARG A 274 3.67 0.17 16.83
N MET A 275 3.15 -1.00 17.22
CA MET A 275 2.73 -2.00 16.26
C MET A 275 1.73 -1.31 15.34
N GLY A 276 2.13 -1.06 14.11
CA GLY A 276 1.20 -0.65 13.05
C GLY A 276 0.05 -1.63 13.00
N ALA A 277 -1.13 -1.18 12.59
CA ALA A 277 -2.26 -2.08 12.39
C ALA A 277 -1.83 -3.27 11.52
N PRO A 278 -2.39 -4.49 11.72
CA PRO A 278 -2.07 -5.64 10.89
C PRO A 278 -2.13 -5.24 9.42
N ALA A 279 -1.21 -5.79 8.63
CA ALA A 279 -1.08 -5.52 7.21
C ALA A 279 -2.46 -5.59 6.53
N GLY A 280 -2.97 -4.51 6.03
CA GLY A 280 -4.35 -4.37 5.54
C GLY A 280 -5.15 -3.25 6.17
N ARG A 281 -4.64 -2.60 7.20
CA ARG A 281 -5.15 -1.31 7.64
C ARG A 281 -4.42 -0.14 6.98
N THR A 282 -4.36 -0.10 5.69
CA THR A 282 -4.33 1.16 4.97
C THR A 282 -5.76 1.59 4.65
N SER A 283 -6.65 1.54 5.61
CA SER A 283 -7.85 2.35 5.60
C SER A 283 -7.44 3.77 6.01
N TRP A 284 -6.53 4.35 5.29
CA TRP A 284 -6.53 5.77 5.11
C TRP A 284 -7.71 6.00 4.19
N VAL A 285 -8.77 6.45 4.81
CA VAL A 285 -10.02 6.81 4.20
C VAL A 285 -9.73 7.78 3.08
N GLU A 286 -10.11 7.42 1.85
CA GLU A 286 -10.54 8.40 0.89
C GLU A 286 -11.76 9.14 1.39
#